data_84492a4318854d79b790761318ce446f
#
_entry.id   84492a4318854d79b790761318ce446f
#
_cell.length_a   1.000
_cell.length_b   1.000
_cell.length_c   1.000
_cell.angle_alpha   90.00
_cell.angle_beta   90.00
_cell.angle_gamma   90.00
#
_symmetry.space_group_name_H-M   'P 1'
#
loop_
_entity.id
_entity.type
_entity.pdbx_description
1 polymer ?
#
loop_
_entity_poly.entity_id
_entity_poly.type
_entity_poly.pdbx_seq_one_letter_code
_entity_poly.pdbx_strand_id
1 'polypeptide(L)'
;MIKEIDERIAEIDKEIEEIMASDLVDEAKVYVLKRERHDLIHMCKNLNSHDKVYLARHKKRPKITEYVDAIFDDFFEQKGDALGKADASIYGGIATYHGIPVTVIGHRKGNDLAENLKCNFGMPGPEGYRKALRLMKQAEKFGRPIITFIDTPGAYPGL
;
A
#
# COMPACT_ATOMS: atom_id res chain seq x y z
N MET A 1 -13.28 -6.44 -17.31
CA MET A 1 -12.82 -5.21 -18.01
C MET A 1 -11.48 -4.73 -17.46
N ILE A 2 -11.36 -4.32 -16.20
CA ILE A 2 -10.07 -3.77 -15.69
C ILE A 2 -8.95 -4.82 -15.61
N LYS A 3 -9.27 -6.07 -15.31
CA LYS A 3 -8.30 -7.17 -15.29
C LYS A 3 -7.65 -7.39 -16.67
N GLU A 4 -8.42 -7.36 -17.73
CA GLU A 4 -7.93 -7.51 -19.10
C GLU A 4 -7.04 -6.33 -19.51
N ILE A 5 -7.41 -5.10 -19.08
CA ILE A 5 -6.59 -3.91 -19.28
C ILE A 5 -5.27 -4.02 -18.51
N ASP A 6 -5.29 -4.47 -17.27
CA ASP A 6 -4.11 -4.67 -16.44
C ASP A 6 -3.18 -5.73 -17.01
N GLU A 7 -3.72 -6.85 -17.50
CA GLU A 7 -2.96 -7.89 -18.20
C GLU A 7 -2.30 -7.32 -19.47
N ARG A 8 -3.04 -6.53 -20.26
CA ARG A 8 -2.48 -5.90 -21.47
C ARG A 8 -1.41 -4.86 -21.15
N ILE A 9 -1.58 -4.06 -20.09
CA ILE A 9 -0.55 -3.13 -19.62
C ILE A 9 0.72 -3.88 -19.20
N ALA A 10 0.58 -5.02 -18.51
CA ALA A 10 1.73 -5.82 -18.10
C ALA A 10 2.49 -6.43 -19.32
N GLU A 11 1.78 -6.82 -20.37
CA GLU A 11 2.39 -7.26 -21.63
C GLU A 11 3.16 -6.11 -22.30
N ILE A 12 2.54 -4.92 -22.39
CA ILE A 12 3.18 -3.72 -22.97
C ILE A 12 4.43 -3.35 -22.17
N ASP A 13 4.38 -3.34 -20.84
CA ASP A 13 5.53 -3.03 -20.00
C ASP A 13 6.67 -4.03 -20.26
N LYS A 14 6.37 -5.32 -20.40
CA LYS A 14 7.35 -6.35 -20.74
C LYS A 14 7.95 -6.17 -22.15
N GLU A 15 7.11 -5.86 -23.16
CA GLU A 15 7.58 -5.58 -24.51
C GLU A 15 8.53 -4.36 -24.55
N ILE A 16 8.20 -3.31 -23.77
CA ILE A 16 9.08 -2.13 -23.66
C ILE A 16 10.40 -2.50 -23.00
N GLU A 17 10.40 -3.29 -21.93
CA GLU A 17 11.64 -3.74 -21.28
C GLU A 17 12.50 -4.57 -22.23
N GLU A 18 11.92 -5.49 -23.00
CA GLU A 18 12.62 -6.31 -23.98
C GLU A 18 13.26 -5.45 -25.10
N ILE A 19 12.53 -4.45 -25.61
CA ILE A 19 13.07 -3.54 -26.64
C ILE A 19 14.19 -2.67 -26.06
N MET A 20 14.04 -2.16 -24.84
CA MET A 20 15.04 -1.32 -24.18
C MET A 20 16.33 -2.09 -23.80
N ALA A 21 16.22 -3.42 -23.61
CA ALA A 21 17.36 -4.30 -23.35
C ALA A 21 18.08 -4.78 -24.62
N SER A 22 17.54 -4.50 -25.82
CA SER A 22 18.16 -4.90 -27.09
C SER A 22 19.27 -3.93 -27.52
N ASP A 23 20.26 -4.44 -28.28
CA ASP A 23 21.36 -3.62 -28.78
C ASP A 23 20.90 -2.53 -29.78
N LEU A 24 19.72 -2.68 -30.37
CA LEU A 24 19.08 -1.74 -31.27
C LEU A 24 17.70 -1.37 -30.72
N VAL A 25 17.62 -0.23 -30.04
CA VAL A 25 16.37 0.25 -29.46
C VAL A 25 15.47 0.85 -30.56
N ASP A 26 14.31 0.24 -30.78
CA ASP A 26 13.28 0.79 -31.68
C ASP A 26 12.44 1.86 -30.92
N GLU A 27 12.92 3.10 -30.94
CA GLU A 27 12.27 4.22 -30.27
C GLU A 27 10.84 4.47 -30.76
N ALA A 28 10.57 4.24 -32.06
CA ALA A 28 9.26 4.43 -32.64
C ALA A 28 8.26 3.42 -32.07
N LYS A 29 8.66 2.16 -31.94
CA LYS A 29 7.83 1.11 -31.33
C LYS A 29 7.60 1.37 -29.85
N VAL A 30 8.62 1.77 -29.11
CA VAL A 30 8.51 2.16 -27.69
C VAL A 30 7.52 3.32 -27.51
N TYR A 31 7.56 4.32 -28.41
CA TYR A 31 6.61 5.44 -28.35
C TYR A 31 5.15 4.98 -28.56
N VAL A 32 4.91 4.11 -29.55
CA VAL A 32 3.57 3.57 -29.83
C VAL A 32 3.04 2.77 -28.62
N LEU A 33 3.87 1.90 -28.04
CA LEU A 33 3.52 1.11 -26.86
C LEU A 33 3.21 1.99 -25.63
N LYS A 34 4.02 3.01 -25.37
CA LYS A 34 3.78 3.98 -24.30
C LYS A 34 2.46 4.74 -24.49
N ARG A 35 2.11 5.09 -25.74
CA ARG A 35 0.83 5.73 -26.06
C ARG A 35 -0.34 4.79 -25.84
N GLU A 36 -0.27 3.56 -26.32
CA GLU A 36 -1.30 2.52 -26.06
C GLU A 36 -1.52 2.32 -24.56
N ARG A 37 -0.43 2.19 -23.79
CA ARG A 37 -0.47 2.10 -22.32
C ARG A 37 -1.19 3.29 -21.68
N HIS A 38 -0.87 4.49 -22.12
CA HIS A 38 -1.50 5.72 -21.64
C HIS A 38 -3.02 5.72 -21.90
N ASP A 39 -3.43 5.37 -23.13
CA ASP A 39 -4.83 5.33 -23.53
C ASP A 39 -5.62 4.29 -22.72
N LEU A 40 -5.04 3.10 -22.48
CA LEU A 40 -5.63 2.06 -21.63
C LEU A 40 -5.85 2.56 -20.18
N ILE A 41 -4.89 3.26 -19.60
CA ILE A 41 -5.03 3.86 -18.26
C ILE A 41 -6.16 4.89 -18.25
N HIS A 42 -6.27 5.71 -19.29
CA HIS A 42 -7.35 6.72 -19.40
C HIS A 42 -8.73 6.13 -19.61
N MET A 43 -8.86 4.92 -20.14
CA MET A 43 -10.12 4.19 -20.24
C MET A 43 -10.69 3.77 -18.87
N CYS A 44 -9.85 3.73 -17.82
CA CYS A 44 -10.23 3.28 -16.47
C CYS A 44 -10.99 4.34 -15.65
N LYS A 45 -11.62 5.33 -16.27
CA LYS A 45 -12.31 6.44 -15.55
C LYS A 45 -13.58 6.01 -14.81
N ASN A 46 -14.30 4.99 -15.29
CA ASN A 46 -15.60 4.57 -14.75
C ASN A 46 -15.51 3.12 -14.25
N LEU A 47 -14.97 2.93 -13.04
CA LEU A 47 -14.83 1.63 -12.41
C LEU A 47 -16.14 1.16 -11.78
N ASN A 48 -16.58 -0.05 -12.12
CA ASN A 48 -17.64 -0.73 -11.40
C ASN A 48 -17.16 -1.30 -10.06
N SER A 49 -18.06 -1.86 -9.25
CA SER A 49 -17.72 -2.38 -7.91
C SER A 49 -16.71 -3.53 -7.96
N HIS A 50 -16.80 -4.42 -8.96
CA HIS A 50 -15.85 -5.52 -9.15
C HIS A 50 -14.45 -5.00 -9.51
N ASP A 51 -14.37 -4.02 -10.40
CA ASP A 51 -13.10 -3.38 -10.78
C ASP A 51 -12.42 -2.73 -9.57
N LYS A 52 -13.21 -2.04 -8.72
CA LYS A 52 -12.69 -1.43 -7.49
C LYS A 52 -12.14 -2.46 -6.51
N VAL A 53 -12.82 -3.60 -6.33
CA VAL A 53 -12.36 -4.70 -5.48
C VAL A 53 -11.10 -5.34 -6.07
N TYR A 54 -11.04 -5.54 -7.38
CA TYR A 54 -9.85 -6.06 -8.06
C TYR A 54 -8.64 -5.17 -7.79
N LEU A 55 -8.76 -3.85 -8.02
CA LEU A 55 -7.66 -2.90 -7.77
C LEU A 55 -7.28 -2.83 -6.29
N ALA A 56 -8.25 -2.85 -5.38
CA ALA A 56 -7.97 -2.84 -3.94
C ALA A 56 -7.18 -4.08 -3.47
N ARG A 57 -7.30 -5.19 -4.19
CA ARG A 57 -6.60 -6.47 -3.91
C ARG A 57 -5.42 -6.73 -4.81
N HIS A 58 -5.09 -5.81 -5.70
CA HIS A 58 -4.04 -6.00 -6.68
C HIS A 58 -2.67 -6.19 -6.02
N LYS A 59 -1.90 -7.20 -6.47
CA LYS A 59 -0.61 -7.57 -5.86
C LYS A 59 0.43 -6.45 -5.91
N LYS A 60 0.47 -5.69 -7.01
CA LYS A 60 1.39 -4.57 -7.23
C LYS A 60 0.92 -3.25 -6.58
N ARG A 61 -0.22 -3.25 -5.88
CA ARG A 61 -0.68 -2.06 -5.17
C ARG A 61 0.33 -1.71 -4.08
N PRO A 62 0.77 -0.44 -3.98
CA PRO A 62 1.66 0.00 -2.91
C PRO A 62 1.11 -0.33 -1.52
N LYS A 63 1.98 -0.73 -0.61
CA LYS A 63 1.66 -1.05 0.79
C LYS A 63 1.95 0.17 1.68
N ILE A 64 1.48 0.12 2.91
CA ILE A 64 1.68 1.23 3.84
C ILE A 64 3.15 1.62 4.03
N THR A 65 4.05 0.65 4.01
CA THR A 65 5.50 0.90 4.13
C THR A 65 6.00 1.79 3.01
N GLU A 66 5.61 1.50 1.77
CA GLU A 66 5.99 2.29 0.60
C GLU A 66 5.39 3.71 0.64
N TYR A 67 4.13 3.85 1.12
CA TYR A 67 3.54 5.18 1.32
C TYR A 67 4.26 5.97 2.40
N VAL A 68 4.64 5.30 3.50
CA VAL A 68 5.34 5.95 4.60
C VAL A 68 6.72 6.44 4.13
N ASP A 69 7.47 5.59 3.43
CA ASP A 69 8.80 5.92 2.91
C ASP A 69 8.77 7.05 1.85
N ALA A 70 7.67 7.14 1.07
CA ALA A 70 7.53 8.14 0.02
C ALA A 70 6.99 9.51 0.49
N ILE A 71 6.24 9.55 1.60
CA ILE A 71 5.48 10.73 2.02
C ILE A 71 6.09 11.40 3.26
N PHE A 72 6.71 10.61 4.14
CA PHE A 72 7.14 11.08 5.46
C PHE A 72 8.65 11.00 5.62
N ASP A 73 9.19 11.94 6.43
CA ASP A 73 10.58 11.91 6.88
C ASP A 73 10.65 11.32 8.29
N ASP A 74 11.82 10.75 8.65
CA ASP A 74 12.17 10.31 10.02
C ASP A 74 11.14 9.38 10.67
N PHE A 75 10.55 8.46 9.91
CA PHE A 75 9.57 7.55 10.48
C PHE A 75 10.18 6.61 11.52
N PHE A 76 9.64 6.66 12.74
CA PHE A 76 9.99 5.81 13.85
C PHE A 76 8.82 4.89 14.22
N GLU A 77 8.92 3.59 13.88
CA GLU A 77 7.89 2.61 14.20
C GLU A 77 7.80 2.37 15.71
N GLN A 78 6.60 2.46 16.26
CA GLN A 78 6.30 2.10 17.64
C GLN A 78 5.59 0.76 17.70
N LYS A 79 6.24 -0.26 18.23
CA LYS A 79 5.73 -1.64 18.32
C LYS A 79 4.97 -1.90 19.61
N GLY A 80 4.20 -3.01 19.61
CA GLY A 80 3.52 -3.54 20.77
C GLY A 80 2.29 -2.76 21.23
N ASP A 81 1.47 -3.45 22.02
CA ASP A 81 0.22 -2.93 22.58
C ASP A 81 0.36 -2.37 24.01
N ALA A 82 1.56 -2.36 24.56
CA ALA A 82 1.92 -2.06 25.95
C ALA A 82 1.41 -3.08 26.99
N LEU A 83 0.87 -4.23 26.53
CA LEU A 83 0.42 -5.33 27.38
C LEU A 83 1.18 -6.64 27.13
N GLY A 84 2.30 -6.56 26.39
CA GLY A 84 3.20 -7.70 26.13
C GLY A 84 2.98 -8.42 24.82
N LYS A 85 2.06 -7.96 23.96
CA LYS A 85 1.82 -8.53 22.63
C LYS A 85 2.07 -7.52 21.52
N ALA A 86 2.41 -8.04 20.34
CA ALA A 86 2.58 -7.26 19.13
C ALA A 86 1.74 -7.86 18.01
N ASP A 87 1.08 -7.01 17.25
CA ASP A 87 0.35 -7.36 16.05
C ASP A 87 1.00 -6.65 14.85
N ALA A 88 1.50 -7.44 13.91
CA ALA A 88 2.18 -6.94 12.73
C ALA A 88 1.21 -6.36 11.69
N SER A 89 -0.09 -6.62 11.80
CA SER A 89 -1.13 -6.10 10.90
C SER A 89 -1.35 -4.60 11.05
N ILE A 90 -0.93 -3.99 12.16
CA ILE A 90 -0.93 -2.54 12.37
C ILE A 90 0.51 -2.02 12.32
N TYR A 91 0.78 -1.20 11.33
CA TYR A 91 2.00 -0.43 11.17
C TYR A 91 1.75 1.00 11.66
N GLY A 92 2.57 1.50 12.56
CA GLY A 92 2.33 2.82 13.09
C GLY A 92 3.47 3.35 13.95
N GLY A 93 3.58 4.66 13.98
CA GLY A 93 4.67 5.34 14.66
C GLY A 93 4.56 6.86 14.56
N ILE A 94 5.69 7.50 14.78
CA ILE A 94 5.85 8.95 14.67
C ILE A 94 6.68 9.24 13.43
N ALA A 95 6.34 10.28 12.70
CA ALA A 95 7.05 10.73 11.52
C ALA A 95 7.04 12.27 11.44
N THR A 96 7.76 12.81 10.47
CA THR A 96 7.71 14.21 10.10
C THR A 96 7.02 14.36 8.74
N TYR A 97 6.06 15.26 8.63
CA TYR A 97 5.39 15.61 7.38
C TYR A 97 5.52 17.11 7.14
N HIS A 98 6.28 17.51 6.12
CA HIS A 98 6.61 18.92 5.85
C HIS A 98 7.08 19.71 7.10
N GLY A 99 7.94 19.10 7.90
CA GLY A 99 8.46 19.69 9.14
C GLY A 99 7.52 19.62 10.35
N ILE A 100 6.34 19.03 10.19
CA ILE A 100 5.35 18.89 11.28
C ILE A 100 5.41 17.46 11.82
N PRO A 101 5.61 17.24 13.14
CA PRO A 101 5.56 15.90 13.71
C PRO A 101 4.14 15.36 13.69
N VAL A 102 3.97 14.18 13.13
CA VAL A 102 2.68 13.49 12.97
C VAL A 102 2.72 12.07 13.54
N THR A 103 1.56 11.52 13.83
CA THR A 103 1.41 10.10 14.15
C THR A 103 0.77 9.39 12.96
N VAL A 104 1.45 8.38 12.43
CA VAL A 104 0.97 7.58 11.30
C VAL A 104 0.51 6.22 11.82
N ILE A 105 -0.68 5.78 11.40
CA ILE A 105 -1.27 4.49 11.78
C ILE A 105 -1.93 3.88 10.55
N GLY A 106 -1.66 2.61 10.25
CA GLY A 106 -2.39 1.96 9.17
C GLY A 106 -2.25 0.45 9.14
N HIS A 107 -3.04 -0.16 8.28
CA HIS A 107 -3.04 -1.59 8.08
C HIS A 107 -1.85 -2.02 7.23
N ARG A 108 -1.16 -3.06 7.67
CA ARG A 108 -0.04 -3.66 6.96
C ARG A 108 -0.46 -4.96 6.29
N LYS A 109 -0.25 -5.02 4.99
CA LYS A 109 -0.25 -6.25 4.19
C LYS A 109 1.17 -6.57 3.75
N GLY A 110 1.47 -7.84 3.60
CA GLY A 110 2.76 -8.28 3.09
C GLY A 110 2.84 -8.22 1.56
N ASN A 111 4.06 -8.30 1.04
CA ASN A 111 4.34 -8.40 -0.39
C ASN A 111 4.29 -9.85 -0.89
N ASP A 112 4.52 -10.80 -0.01
CA ASP A 112 4.46 -12.23 -0.28
C ASP A 112 3.53 -12.96 0.71
N LEU A 113 3.40 -14.27 0.54
CA LEU A 113 2.53 -15.09 1.39
C LEU A 113 3.04 -15.15 2.84
N ALA A 114 4.35 -15.23 3.05
CA ALA A 114 4.94 -15.34 4.38
C ALA A 114 4.74 -14.06 5.19
N GLU A 115 4.92 -12.90 4.55
CA GLU A 115 4.63 -11.60 5.16
C GLU A 115 3.13 -11.41 5.40
N ASN A 116 2.28 -11.82 4.47
CA ASN A 116 0.83 -11.75 4.64
C ASN A 116 0.34 -12.60 5.81
N LEU A 117 0.91 -13.80 6.02
CA LEU A 117 0.61 -14.61 7.20
C LEU A 117 1.03 -13.91 8.49
N LYS A 118 2.22 -13.28 8.55
CA LYS A 118 2.65 -12.51 9.72
C LYS A 118 1.73 -11.32 10.03
N CYS A 119 1.24 -10.67 8.99
CA CYS A 119 0.35 -9.50 9.12
C CYS A 119 -1.13 -9.90 9.15
N ASN A 120 -1.43 -11.19 9.28
CA ASN A 120 -2.79 -11.72 9.24
C ASN A 120 -3.63 -11.13 8.09
N PHE A 121 -3.03 -11.01 6.89
CA PHE A 121 -3.62 -10.41 5.68
C PHE A 121 -4.16 -8.98 5.87
N GLY A 122 -3.60 -8.23 6.82
CA GLY A 122 -4.07 -6.89 7.17
C GLY A 122 -5.36 -6.90 8.00
N MET A 123 -5.65 -8.00 8.69
CA MET A 123 -6.77 -8.14 9.61
C MET A 123 -6.27 -8.04 11.07
N PRO A 124 -6.40 -6.88 11.72
CA PRO A 124 -5.87 -6.69 13.06
C PRO A 124 -6.65 -7.51 14.11
N GLY A 125 -5.87 -8.12 15.01
CA GLY A 125 -6.39 -8.69 16.24
C GLY A 125 -6.58 -7.63 17.33
N PRO A 126 -7.05 -8.03 18.52
CA PRO A 126 -7.24 -7.10 19.65
C PRO A 126 -5.97 -6.31 20.02
N GLU A 127 -4.79 -6.93 19.85
CA GLU A 127 -3.49 -6.31 20.08
C GLU A 127 -3.21 -5.16 19.12
N GLY A 128 -3.59 -5.32 17.85
CA GLY A 128 -3.47 -4.28 16.82
C GLY A 128 -4.34 -3.07 17.14
N TYR A 129 -5.59 -3.30 17.54
CA TYR A 129 -6.49 -2.22 17.95
C TYR A 129 -5.99 -1.51 19.21
N ARG A 130 -5.46 -2.23 20.21
CA ARG A 130 -4.85 -1.62 21.39
C ARG A 130 -3.62 -0.79 21.04
N LYS A 131 -2.76 -1.28 20.13
CA LYS A 131 -1.61 -0.52 19.59
C LYS A 131 -2.10 0.78 18.94
N ALA A 132 -3.09 0.71 18.04
CA ALA A 132 -3.63 1.89 17.38
C ALA A 132 -4.19 2.90 18.39
N LEU A 133 -5.00 2.45 19.34
CA LEU A 133 -5.57 3.31 20.40
C LEU A 133 -4.47 3.96 21.25
N ARG A 134 -3.42 3.22 21.61
CA ARG A 134 -2.26 3.75 22.35
C ARG A 134 -1.58 4.87 21.59
N LEU A 135 -1.35 4.68 20.29
CA LEU A 135 -0.74 5.70 19.42
C LEU A 135 -1.63 6.94 19.29
N MET A 136 -2.94 6.76 19.17
CA MET A 136 -3.90 7.88 19.14
C MET A 136 -3.89 8.68 20.44
N LYS A 137 -3.94 8.03 21.61
CA LYS A 137 -3.84 8.69 22.91
C LYS A 137 -2.50 9.43 23.11
N GLN A 138 -1.42 8.84 22.61
CA GLN A 138 -0.11 9.50 22.62
C GLN A 138 -0.09 10.73 21.71
N ALA A 139 -0.70 10.64 20.52
CA ALA A 139 -0.82 11.76 19.61
C ALA A 139 -1.61 12.91 20.23
N GLU A 140 -2.75 12.63 20.83
CA GLU A 140 -3.58 13.59 21.57
C GLU A 140 -2.80 14.28 22.67
N LYS A 141 -2.09 13.50 23.52
CA LYS A 141 -1.27 14.05 24.62
C LYS A 141 -0.21 15.05 24.14
N PHE A 142 0.39 14.81 22.98
CA PHE A 142 1.48 15.63 22.44
C PHE A 142 1.00 16.59 21.33
N GLY A 143 -0.29 16.70 21.07
CA GLY A 143 -0.86 17.59 20.07
C GLY A 143 -0.44 17.27 18.63
N ARG A 144 -0.12 16.00 18.31
CA ARG A 144 0.27 15.59 16.97
C ARG A 144 -0.95 15.23 16.11
N PRO A 145 -1.05 15.73 14.88
CA PRO A 145 -2.02 15.23 13.90
C PRO A 145 -1.87 13.72 13.68
N ILE A 146 -3.00 13.05 13.43
CA ILE A 146 -3.03 11.61 13.14
C ILE A 146 -3.38 11.41 11.68
N ILE A 147 -2.54 10.64 10.96
CA ILE A 147 -2.75 10.25 9.57
C ILE A 147 -3.00 8.74 9.55
N THR A 148 -4.14 8.32 8.98
CA THR A 148 -4.53 6.91 8.95
C THR A 148 -4.57 6.36 7.52
N PHE A 149 -4.02 5.15 7.35
CA PHE A 149 -4.09 4.39 6.10
C PHE A 149 -4.94 3.13 6.32
N ILE A 150 -6.08 3.07 5.64
CA ILE A 150 -7.02 1.96 5.80
C ILE A 150 -6.94 1.04 4.58
N ASP A 151 -6.38 -0.16 4.79
CA ASP A 151 -6.27 -1.20 3.77
C ASP A 151 -6.45 -2.59 4.40
N THR A 152 -7.70 -2.94 4.72
CA THR A 152 -8.05 -4.20 5.36
C THR A 152 -9.29 -4.84 4.73
N PRO A 153 -9.37 -6.17 4.62
CA PRO A 153 -10.61 -6.87 4.30
C PRO A 153 -11.59 -6.93 5.49
N GLY A 154 -11.12 -6.70 6.71
CA GLY A 154 -11.92 -6.76 7.93
C GLY A 154 -11.07 -6.96 9.18
N ALA A 155 -11.72 -7.15 10.31
CA ALA A 155 -11.07 -7.55 11.56
C ALA A 155 -10.73 -9.04 11.55
N TYR A 156 -9.74 -9.46 12.34
CA TYR A 156 -9.51 -10.87 12.63
C TYR A 156 -10.73 -11.45 13.33
N PRO A 157 -11.36 -12.52 12.80
CA PRO A 157 -12.61 -13.01 13.33
C PRO A 157 -12.50 -13.62 14.75
N GLY A 158 -11.28 -14.07 15.11
CA GLY A 158 -11.06 -14.72 16.41
C GLY A 158 -11.79 -16.05 16.55
N LEU A 159 -11.55 -16.73 17.65
CA LEU A 159 -12.37 -17.83 18.18
C LEU A 159 -13.15 -17.32 19.39
#